data_2c741536f83583f2686a7789df957349
#
_entry.id   2c741536f83583f2686a7789df957349
#
_cell.length_a   1.000
_cell.length_b   1.000
_cell.length_c   1.000
_cell.angle_alpha   90.00
_cell.angle_beta   90.00
_cell.angle_gamma   90.00
#
_symmetry.space_group_name_H-M   'P 1'
#
loop_
_entity.id
_entity.type
_entity.pdbx_description
1 polymer ?
#
loop_
_entity_poly.entity_id
_entity_poly.type
_entity_poly.pdbx_seq_one_letter_code
_entity_poly.pdbx_strand_id
1 'polypeptide(L)'
;MIEAAMLWNEPNNKSHWDPVVDPDWSRFAHMASLAAQAVRAENPLLPRVLGGLSPIDPAFIRRLEGYGLLAHVDVLAVHGFPLDWNLWRIDEWPEKLAEIRAVSALPLWVTEVGVSSFGADEVQAWGVTRTAELLAGLAPRIHWYSLYDLPRTWEATTRHKEAEGSSYYRHFHMGLLREDGTPKLALERFARHTPELGICQWFHYEDPRLEQAVAWLKRLGVRHLRTGLSWADSFRPNALSWFDRQMEALADFDVTVTFCFTPEHLGLMPHHTSAPREPELFAQFCAQMVARYAPGRGVTATRPATEYAA
;
A
#
# COMPACT_ATOMS: atom_id res chain seq x y z
N MET A 1 6.13 14.41 3.97
CA MET A 1 7.24 14.11 3.00
C MET A 1 7.24 12.61 2.74
N ILE A 2 7.61 12.16 1.52
CA ILE A 2 7.74 10.71 1.29
C ILE A 2 8.87 10.16 2.17
N GLU A 3 8.55 9.18 3.03
CA GLU A 3 9.54 8.47 3.85
C GLU A 3 10.01 7.17 3.20
N ALA A 4 9.20 6.56 2.33
CA ALA A 4 9.55 5.33 1.62
C ALA A 4 8.74 5.16 0.33
N ALA A 5 9.35 4.53 -0.67
CA ALA A 5 8.73 4.13 -1.92
C ALA A 5 8.39 2.63 -1.86
N MET A 6 7.11 2.29 -1.86
CA MET A 6 6.65 0.92 -1.89
C MET A 6 6.36 0.50 -3.33
N LEU A 7 7.00 -0.58 -3.76
CA LEU A 7 6.94 -1.09 -5.12
C LEU A 7 5.87 -2.17 -5.20
N TRP A 8 4.77 -1.83 -5.83
CA TRP A 8 3.56 -2.61 -6.00
C TRP A 8 2.75 -2.82 -4.71
N ASN A 9 1.55 -3.39 -4.88
CA ASN A 9 0.64 -3.81 -3.82
C ASN A 9 0.32 -5.30 -3.99
N GLU A 10 0.49 -6.09 -2.94
CA GLU A 10 0.14 -7.52 -2.87
C GLU A 10 0.54 -8.34 -4.11
N PRO A 11 1.82 -8.36 -4.49
CA PRO A 11 2.25 -8.98 -5.76
C PRO A 11 1.98 -10.49 -5.84
N ASN A 12 1.85 -11.17 -4.70
CA ASN A 12 1.51 -12.59 -4.64
C ASN A 12 0.00 -12.87 -4.55
N ASN A 13 -0.81 -11.81 -4.51
CA ASN A 13 -2.27 -11.92 -4.57
C ASN A 13 -2.73 -11.90 -6.03
N LYS A 14 -3.44 -12.94 -6.44
CA LYS A 14 -3.97 -13.08 -7.81
C LYS A 14 -4.96 -11.98 -8.22
N SER A 15 -5.47 -11.21 -7.25
CA SER A 15 -6.30 -10.03 -7.50
C SER A 15 -5.50 -8.78 -7.82
N HIS A 16 -4.19 -8.77 -7.55
CA HIS A 16 -3.32 -7.61 -7.71
C HIS A 16 -2.18 -7.82 -8.70
N TRP A 17 -1.90 -9.08 -9.05
CA TRP A 17 -0.98 -9.45 -10.12
C TRP A 17 -1.53 -10.65 -10.88
N ASP A 18 -1.53 -10.58 -12.21
CA ASP A 18 -2.12 -11.61 -13.04
C ASP A 18 -1.17 -12.79 -13.27
N PRO A 19 -1.39 -13.94 -12.62
CA PRO A 19 -0.53 -15.12 -12.80
C PRO A 19 -0.73 -15.82 -14.14
N VAL A 20 -1.73 -15.42 -14.95
CA VAL A 20 -1.91 -15.98 -16.30
C VAL A 20 -0.83 -15.50 -17.24
N VAL A 21 -0.41 -14.23 -17.10
CA VAL A 21 0.63 -13.63 -17.94
C VAL A 21 2.02 -13.70 -17.32
N ASP A 22 2.11 -14.00 -16.02
CA ASP A 22 3.36 -14.15 -15.28
C ASP A 22 3.25 -15.25 -14.22
N PRO A 23 3.19 -16.54 -14.62
CA PRO A 23 2.89 -17.65 -13.71
C PRO A 23 4.00 -17.94 -12.71
N ASP A 24 5.23 -17.53 -12.98
CA ASP A 24 6.40 -17.70 -12.12
C ASP A 24 6.88 -16.42 -11.44
N TRP A 25 6.21 -15.27 -11.66
CA TRP A 25 6.58 -13.94 -11.17
C TRP A 25 7.95 -13.42 -11.64
N SER A 26 8.50 -13.96 -12.70
CA SER A 26 9.78 -13.51 -13.28
C SER A 26 9.67 -12.08 -13.84
N ARG A 27 8.54 -11.76 -14.51
CA ARG A 27 8.27 -10.41 -15.02
C ARG A 27 8.08 -9.41 -13.89
N PHE A 28 7.37 -9.81 -12.83
CA PHE A 28 7.23 -9.00 -11.64
C PHE A 28 8.59 -8.67 -11.00
N ALA A 29 9.41 -9.70 -10.80
CA ALA A 29 10.73 -9.54 -10.21
C ALA A 29 11.63 -8.61 -11.05
N HIS A 30 11.58 -8.75 -12.37
CA HIS A 30 12.32 -7.86 -13.27
C HIS A 30 11.83 -6.42 -13.21
N MET A 31 10.52 -6.20 -13.33
CA MET A 31 9.90 -4.86 -13.22
C MET A 31 10.24 -4.18 -11.88
N ALA A 32 10.05 -4.90 -10.76
CA ALA A 32 10.32 -4.36 -9.44
C ALA A 32 11.81 -4.06 -9.21
N SER A 33 12.71 -4.87 -9.79
CA SER A 33 14.16 -4.61 -9.74
C SER A 33 14.53 -3.33 -10.50
N LEU A 34 13.98 -3.13 -11.69
CA LEU A 34 14.18 -1.89 -12.46
C LEU A 34 13.64 -0.67 -11.72
N ALA A 35 12.43 -0.78 -11.16
CA ALA A 35 11.82 0.30 -10.38
C ALA A 35 12.65 0.64 -9.13
N ALA A 36 13.13 -0.37 -8.40
CA ALA A 36 13.99 -0.18 -7.24
C ALA A 36 15.31 0.53 -7.59
N GLN A 37 15.92 0.16 -8.70
CA GLN A 37 17.15 0.80 -9.19
C GLN A 37 16.89 2.24 -9.62
N ALA A 38 15.78 2.51 -10.31
CA ALA A 38 15.40 3.85 -10.74
C ALA A 38 15.12 4.77 -9.53
N VAL A 39 14.38 4.29 -8.52
CA VAL A 39 14.17 5.01 -7.25
C VAL A 39 15.50 5.31 -6.56
N ARG A 40 16.42 4.34 -6.51
CA ARG A 40 17.74 4.52 -5.91
C ARG A 40 18.58 5.58 -6.64
N ALA A 41 18.48 5.63 -7.96
CA ALA A 41 19.21 6.61 -8.76
C ALA A 41 18.73 8.05 -8.48
N GLU A 42 17.41 8.25 -8.28
CA GLU A 42 16.83 9.56 -7.95
C GLU A 42 17.08 9.95 -6.49
N ASN A 43 16.90 9.02 -5.56
CA ASN A 43 17.15 9.25 -4.14
C ASN A 43 17.74 8.00 -3.47
N PRO A 44 19.07 7.92 -3.32
CA PRO A 44 19.73 6.75 -2.72
C PRO A 44 19.41 6.53 -1.24
N LEU A 45 18.87 7.55 -0.54
CA LEU A 45 18.51 7.48 0.88
C LEU A 45 17.04 7.08 1.10
N LEU A 46 16.23 7.08 0.05
CA LEU A 46 14.82 6.71 0.17
C LEU A 46 14.66 5.19 0.26
N PRO A 47 14.12 4.65 1.36
CA PRO A 47 13.87 3.22 1.49
C PRO A 47 12.93 2.70 0.40
N ARG A 48 13.29 1.56 -0.19
CA ARG A 48 12.50 0.83 -1.18
C ARG A 48 11.85 -0.36 -0.50
N VAL A 49 10.54 -0.31 -0.41
CA VAL A 49 9.72 -1.32 0.26
C VAL A 49 9.15 -2.26 -0.79
N LEU A 50 9.37 -3.56 -0.64
CA LEU A 50 8.74 -4.56 -1.48
C LEU A 50 7.49 -5.11 -0.80
N GLY A 51 6.41 -5.18 -1.54
CA GLY A 51 5.32 -6.06 -1.18
C GLY A 51 4.08 -5.42 -0.68
N GLY A 52 3.83 -5.57 0.64
CA GLY A 52 2.52 -5.83 1.17
C GLY A 52 2.07 -7.22 0.76
N LEU A 53 2.87 -8.26 1.10
CA LEU A 53 2.54 -9.64 0.72
C LEU A 53 1.23 -10.11 1.36
N SER A 54 0.32 -10.61 0.55
CA SER A 54 -0.96 -11.19 0.97
C SER A 54 -1.33 -12.37 0.05
N PRO A 55 -1.38 -13.59 0.55
CA PRO A 55 -1.07 -14.03 1.92
C PRO A 55 0.41 -13.85 2.31
N ILE A 56 0.70 -13.92 3.61
CA ILE A 56 2.07 -14.01 4.12
C ILE A 56 2.65 -15.36 3.68
N ASP A 57 3.64 -15.32 2.78
CA ASP A 57 4.17 -16.50 2.10
C ASP A 57 5.72 -16.47 2.03
N PRO A 58 6.42 -17.22 2.91
CA PRO A 58 7.86 -17.34 2.86
C PRO A 58 8.39 -17.97 1.56
N ALA A 59 7.62 -18.84 0.90
CA ALA A 59 8.06 -19.45 -0.34
C ALA A 59 8.09 -18.43 -1.49
N PHE A 60 7.19 -17.47 -1.48
CA PHE A 60 7.19 -16.36 -2.42
C PHE A 60 8.45 -15.48 -2.26
N ILE A 61 8.86 -15.20 -1.01
CA ILE A 61 10.11 -14.46 -0.74
C ILE A 61 11.32 -15.20 -1.30
N ARG A 62 11.45 -16.50 -1.07
CA ARG A 62 12.55 -17.30 -1.65
C ARG A 62 12.55 -17.28 -3.17
N ARG A 63 11.37 -17.29 -3.80
CA ARG A 63 11.25 -17.16 -5.27
C ARG A 63 11.81 -15.83 -5.75
N LEU A 64 11.43 -14.72 -5.13
CA LEU A 64 11.92 -13.40 -5.49
C LEU A 64 13.43 -13.24 -5.23
N GLU A 65 13.94 -13.85 -4.16
CA GLU A 65 15.37 -13.93 -3.90
C GLU A 65 16.11 -14.69 -5.01
N GLY A 66 15.54 -15.79 -5.49
CA GLY A 66 16.07 -16.55 -6.62
C GLY A 66 16.19 -15.74 -7.93
N TYR A 67 15.37 -14.71 -8.08
CA TYR A 67 15.46 -13.72 -9.18
C TYR A 67 16.38 -12.53 -8.87
N GLY A 68 16.97 -12.46 -7.66
CA GLY A 68 17.86 -11.39 -7.26
C GLY A 68 17.15 -10.09 -6.82
N LEU A 69 15.81 -10.06 -6.75
CA LEU A 69 15.06 -8.84 -6.41
C LEU A 69 15.39 -8.31 -5.03
N LEU A 70 15.61 -9.20 -4.05
CA LEU A 70 15.85 -8.78 -2.65
C LEU A 70 17.13 -7.94 -2.48
N ALA A 71 18.09 -8.04 -3.39
CA ALA A 71 19.31 -7.21 -3.41
C ALA A 71 19.03 -5.74 -3.77
N HIS A 72 17.85 -5.43 -4.30
CA HIS A 72 17.47 -4.08 -4.76
C HIS A 72 16.51 -3.36 -3.83
N VAL A 73 15.96 -4.03 -2.80
CA VAL A 73 15.02 -3.46 -1.84
C VAL A 73 15.60 -3.40 -0.44
N ASP A 74 15.07 -2.52 0.40
CA ASP A 74 15.58 -2.28 1.75
C ASP A 74 14.66 -2.86 2.83
N VAL A 75 13.37 -3.06 2.51
CA VAL A 75 12.34 -3.47 3.44
C VAL A 75 11.39 -4.44 2.75
N LEU A 76 10.98 -5.48 3.46
CA LEU A 76 9.84 -6.31 3.11
C LEU A 76 8.59 -5.81 3.83
N ALA A 77 7.44 -5.92 3.17
CA ALA A 77 6.16 -5.62 3.79
C ALA A 77 5.18 -6.78 3.67
N VAL A 78 4.30 -6.91 4.67
CA VAL A 78 3.23 -7.90 4.70
C VAL A 78 1.91 -7.25 5.04
N HIS A 79 0.81 -7.88 4.59
CA HIS A 79 -0.56 -7.54 4.95
C HIS A 79 -1.22 -8.69 5.69
N GLY A 80 -2.15 -8.36 6.60
CA GLY A 80 -2.90 -9.38 7.30
C GLY A 80 -4.24 -8.88 7.82
N PHE A 81 -5.26 -9.68 7.53
CA PHE A 81 -6.65 -9.41 7.89
C PHE A 81 -7.25 -10.66 8.55
N PRO A 82 -6.72 -11.03 9.75
CA PRO A 82 -7.30 -12.13 10.53
C PRO A 82 -8.74 -11.80 10.90
N LEU A 83 -9.59 -12.81 11.01
CA LEU A 83 -11.04 -12.73 11.21
C LEU A 83 -11.85 -12.29 9.97
N ASP A 84 -11.21 -11.78 8.92
CA ASP A 84 -11.90 -11.35 7.71
C ASP A 84 -11.65 -12.34 6.57
N TRP A 85 -10.59 -12.17 5.79
CA TRP A 85 -10.31 -13.08 4.66
C TRP A 85 -9.04 -13.93 4.83
N ASN A 86 -8.23 -13.68 5.86
CA ASN A 86 -7.17 -14.59 6.23
C ASN A 86 -7.70 -15.69 7.18
N LEU A 87 -7.28 -16.93 6.94
CA LEU A 87 -7.78 -18.10 7.67
C LEU A 87 -6.96 -18.43 8.94
N TRP A 88 -6.16 -17.48 9.43
CA TRP A 88 -5.38 -17.63 10.66
C TRP A 88 -5.93 -16.69 11.75
N ARG A 89 -5.64 -17.03 13.02
CA ARG A 89 -6.13 -16.28 14.18
C ARG A 89 -5.29 -15.02 14.40
N ILE A 90 -5.90 -13.94 14.90
CA ILE A 90 -5.19 -12.69 15.20
C ILE A 90 -3.97 -12.91 16.11
N ASP A 91 -4.02 -13.85 17.04
CA ASP A 91 -2.93 -14.16 17.95
C ASP A 91 -1.71 -14.80 17.26
N GLU A 92 -1.84 -15.24 16.01
CA GLU A 92 -0.74 -15.81 15.22
C GLU A 92 0.15 -14.75 14.55
N TRP A 93 -0.12 -13.46 14.73
CA TRP A 93 0.70 -12.38 14.16
C TRP A 93 2.21 -12.55 14.43
N PRO A 94 2.68 -12.80 15.67
CA PRO A 94 4.10 -12.99 15.94
C PRO A 94 4.70 -14.14 15.14
N GLU A 95 3.97 -15.24 15.01
CA GLU A 95 4.39 -16.43 14.26
C GLU A 95 4.47 -16.14 12.77
N LYS A 96 3.49 -15.40 12.21
CA LYS A 96 3.49 -14.98 10.80
C LYS A 96 4.69 -14.10 10.46
N LEU A 97 5.06 -13.17 11.33
CA LEU A 97 6.26 -12.37 11.13
C LEU A 97 7.54 -13.19 11.28
N ALA A 98 7.56 -14.16 12.20
CA ALA A 98 8.68 -15.07 12.39
C ALA A 98 8.91 -15.97 11.16
N GLU A 99 7.86 -16.42 10.48
CA GLU A 99 7.95 -17.19 9.23
C GLU A 99 8.73 -16.41 8.14
N ILE A 100 8.49 -15.11 7.99
CA ILE A 100 9.21 -14.26 7.02
C ILE A 100 10.65 -14.01 7.47
N ARG A 101 10.88 -13.74 8.75
CA ARG A 101 12.23 -13.54 9.31
C ARG A 101 13.11 -14.78 9.20
N ALA A 102 12.51 -15.97 9.16
CA ALA A 102 13.25 -17.21 8.95
C ALA A 102 13.84 -17.33 7.52
N VAL A 103 13.36 -16.54 6.57
CA VAL A 103 13.78 -16.59 5.16
C VAL A 103 14.42 -15.31 4.66
N SER A 104 14.36 -14.21 5.41
CA SER A 104 14.97 -12.93 5.03
C SER A 104 15.42 -12.14 6.25
N ALA A 105 16.60 -11.52 6.16
CA ALA A 105 17.13 -10.62 7.18
C ALA A 105 16.70 -9.14 6.97
N LEU A 106 15.97 -8.84 5.91
CA LEU A 106 15.51 -7.47 5.66
C LEU A 106 14.52 -7.01 6.74
N PRO A 107 14.52 -5.72 7.10
CA PRO A 107 13.50 -5.13 7.95
C PRO A 107 12.09 -5.47 7.45
N LEU A 108 11.17 -5.73 8.38
CA LEU A 108 9.82 -6.16 8.05
C LEU A 108 8.79 -5.14 8.56
N TRP A 109 7.95 -4.64 7.66
CA TRP A 109 6.84 -3.73 7.96
C TRP A 109 5.50 -4.44 7.80
N VAL A 110 4.49 -4.00 8.56
CA VAL A 110 3.09 -4.38 8.35
C VAL A 110 2.38 -3.18 7.74
N THR A 111 2.22 -3.20 6.42
CA THR A 111 1.75 -2.03 5.67
C THR A 111 0.24 -2.01 5.45
N GLU A 112 -0.43 -3.12 5.75
CA GLU A 112 -1.87 -3.18 5.98
C GLU A 112 -2.19 -4.22 7.05
N VAL A 113 -3.00 -3.81 8.01
CA VAL A 113 -3.63 -4.68 8.99
C VAL A 113 -5.00 -4.12 9.33
N GLY A 114 -5.98 -4.97 9.51
CA GLY A 114 -7.31 -4.54 9.86
C GLY A 114 -8.19 -5.66 10.34
N VAL A 115 -9.27 -5.25 11.01
CA VAL A 115 -10.40 -6.09 11.39
C VAL A 115 -11.65 -5.32 11.04
N SER A 116 -12.59 -5.95 10.35
CA SER A 116 -13.85 -5.36 9.94
C SER A 116 -14.79 -5.13 11.13
N SER A 117 -15.58 -4.05 11.07
CA SER A 117 -16.72 -3.85 12.00
C SER A 117 -18.01 -4.53 11.50
N PHE A 118 -17.93 -5.35 10.45
CA PHE A 118 -19.10 -6.05 9.93
C PHE A 118 -19.72 -6.97 10.99
N GLY A 119 -20.94 -6.66 11.37
CA GLY A 119 -21.69 -7.37 12.41
C GLY A 119 -21.52 -6.82 13.82
N ALA A 120 -20.35 -6.26 14.19
CA ALA A 120 -20.14 -5.66 15.52
C ALA A 120 -18.95 -4.69 15.55
N ASP A 121 -19.20 -3.44 15.92
CA ASP A 121 -18.16 -2.40 16.10
C ASP A 121 -17.15 -2.81 17.21
N GLU A 122 -17.60 -3.55 18.22
CA GLU A 122 -16.78 -4.03 19.34
C GLU A 122 -15.67 -4.99 18.89
N VAL A 123 -15.94 -5.79 17.87
CA VAL A 123 -14.94 -6.72 17.30
C VAL A 123 -13.80 -5.94 16.64
N GLN A 124 -14.12 -4.89 15.89
CA GLN A 124 -13.11 -4.02 15.30
C GLN A 124 -12.31 -3.29 16.40
N ALA A 125 -12.98 -2.74 17.42
CA ALA A 125 -12.34 -2.04 18.51
C ALA A 125 -11.38 -2.94 19.31
N TRP A 126 -11.78 -4.19 19.57
CA TRP A 126 -10.91 -5.22 20.14
C TRP A 126 -9.74 -5.53 19.21
N GLY A 127 -10.00 -5.69 17.92
CA GLY A 127 -8.99 -5.98 16.91
C GLY A 127 -7.89 -4.93 16.83
N VAL A 128 -8.22 -3.63 16.94
CA VAL A 128 -7.24 -2.53 17.01
C VAL A 128 -6.30 -2.73 18.20
N THR A 129 -6.87 -2.89 19.41
CA THR A 129 -6.08 -3.04 20.65
C THR A 129 -5.21 -4.30 20.56
N ARG A 130 -5.81 -5.43 20.15
CA ARG A 130 -5.09 -6.71 20.10
C ARG A 130 -3.96 -6.68 19.07
N THR A 131 -4.18 -6.08 17.90
CA THR A 131 -3.14 -5.90 16.88
C THR A 131 -1.98 -5.06 17.41
N ALA A 132 -2.28 -3.92 18.06
CA ALA A 132 -1.25 -3.07 18.63
C ALA A 132 -0.39 -3.80 19.66
N GLU A 133 -1.01 -4.57 20.58
CA GLU A 133 -0.31 -5.37 21.58
C GLU A 133 0.60 -6.44 20.96
N LEU A 134 0.08 -7.17 19.96
CA LEU A 134 0.82 -8.28 19.34
C LEU A 134 1.98 -7.83 18.46
N LEU A 135 1.85 -6.67 17.79
CA LEU A 135 2.86 -6.16 16.88
C LEU A 135 3.83 -5.17 17.54
N ALA A 136 3.57 -4.78 18.80
CA ALA A 136 4.45 -3.87 19.55
C ALA A 136 5.89 -4.40 19.55
N GLY A 137 6.83 -3.58 19.06
CA GLY A 137 8.25 -3.92 18.97
C GLY A 137 8.61 -4.98 17.91
N LEU A 138 7.62 -5.56 17.22
CA LEU A 138 7.86 -6.54 16.17
C LEU A 138 7.99 -5.91 14.78
N ALA A 139 7.36 -4.80 14.50
CA ALA A 139 7.48 -4.10 13.22
C ALA A 139 7.62 -2.59 13.46
N PRO A 140 8.61 -1.92 12.82
CA PRO A 140 8.82 -0.47 13.00
C PRO A 140 7.77 0.39 12.28
N ARG A 141 6.98 -0.18 11.39
CA ARG A 141 5.84 0.44 10.72
C ARG A 141 4.67 -0.52 10.70
N ILE A 142 3.53 -0.05 11.18
CA ILE A 142 2.26 -0.79 11.22
C ILE A 142 1.19 0.19 10.76
N HIS A 143 0.48 -0.11 9.65
CA HIS A 143 -0.56 0.76 9.13
C HIS A 143 -1.91 0.05 9.21
N TRP A 144 -2.83 0.65 9.98
CA TRP A 144 -4.20 0.17 10.05
C TRP A 144 -4.97 0.53 8.77
N TYR A 145 -5.63 -0.43 8.19
CA TYR A 145 -6.51 -0.29 7.04
C TYR A 145 -7.96 -0.27 7.53
N SER A 146 -8.67 0.87 7.50
CA SER A 146 -8.35 2.15 6.91
C SER A 146 -8.96 3.30 7.75
N LEU A 147 -8.83 4.56 7.30
CA LEU A 147 -9.49 5.68 7.97
C LEU A 147 -10.99 5.69 7.72
N TYR A 148 -11.42 5.54 6.46
CA TYR A 148 -12.83 5.52 6.07
C TYR A 148 -13.27 4.15 5.58
N ASP A 149 -14.53 3.83 5.84
CA ASP A 149 -15.21 2.77 5.12
C ASP A 149 -15.22 3.06 3.61
N LEU A 150 -15.15 2.02 2.80
CA LEU A 150 -15.32 2.16 1.36
C LEU A 150 -16.73 2.62 1.02
N PRO A 151 -16.90 3.52 0.04
CA PRO A 151 -18.22 3.89 -0.44
C PRO A 151 -18.98 2.68 -0.96
N ARG A 152 -20.28 2.61 -0.69
CA ARG A 152 -21.14 1.52 -1.21
C ARG A 152 -21.21 1.46 -2.73
N THR A 153 -20.89 2.57 -3.39
CA THR A 153 -20.77 2.68 -4.84
C THR A 153 -19.41 2.27 -5.37
N TRP A 154 -18.45 1.93 -4.46
CA TRP A 154 -17.13 1.50 -4.88
C TRP A 154 -17.23 0.16 -5.62
N GLU A 155 -16.70 0.13 -6.82
CA GLU A 155 -16.54 -1.10 -7.59
C GLU A 155 -15.13 -1.63 -7.39
N ALA A 156 -15.03 -2.89 -6.99
CA ALA A 156 -13.75 -3.54 -6.87
C ALA A 156 -12.98 -3.45 -8.19
N THR A 157 -11.83 -2.83 -8.15
CA THR A 157 -10.90 -2.81 -9.29
C THR A 157 -10.16 -4.14 -9.43
N THR A 158 -10.33 -5.04 -8.47
CA THR A 158 -9.78 -6.40 -8.44
C THR A 158 -10.75 -7.40 -9.07
N ARG A 159 -10.30 -8.62 -9.32
CA ARG A 159 -11.14 -9.71 -9.88
C ARG A 159 -12.22 -10.22 -8.93
N HIS A 160 -12.12 -9.88 -7.66
CA HIS A 160 -13.12 -10.23 -6.65
C HIS A 160 -14.11 -9.08 -6.52
N LYS A 161 -15.39 -9.40 -6.63
CA LYS A 161 -16.45 -8.42 -6.37
C LYS A 161 -16.83 -8.50 -4.91
N GLU A 162 -16.81 -7.38 -4.23
CA GLU A 162 -17.39 -7.22 -2.90
C GLU A 162 -18.92 -7.18 -3.01
N ALA A 163 -19.52 -8.35 -3.17
CA ALA A 163 -20.96 -8.51 -3.23
C ALA A 163 -21.52 -8.86 -1.86
N GLU A 164 -22.76 -8.43 -1.58
CA GLU A 164 -23.46 -8.83 -0.35
C GLU A 164 -23.51 -10.35 -0.24
N GLY A 165 -23.18 -10.87 0.95
CA GLY A 165 -23.08 -12.31 1.23
C GLY A 165 -21.73 -12.94 0.90
N SER A 166 -20.79 -12.26 0.22
CA SER A 166 -19.42 -12.74 0.06
C SER A 166 -18.56 -12.43 1.28
N SER A 167 -17.46 -13.19 1.46
CA SER A 167 -16.47 -12.88 2.50
C SER A 167 -15.80 -11.52 2.29
N TYR A 168 -15.74 -11.05 1.06
CA TYR A 168 -15.17 -9.76 0.69
C TYR A 168 -16.08 -8.57 0.99
N TYR A 169 -17.37 -8.79 1.26
CA TYR A 169 -18.29 -7.74 1.69
C TYR A 169 -17.81 -7.01 2.95
N ARG A 170 -17.06 -7.68 3.80
CA ARG A 170 -16.43 -7.09 4.99
C ARG A 170 -15.49 -5.95 4.67
N HIS A 171 -14.97 -5.87 3.44
CA HIS A 171 -14.11 -4.80 2.98
C HIS A 171 -14.76 -3.41 3.07
N PHE A 172 -16.08 -3.32 2.92
CA PHE A 172 -16.83 -2.07 3.11
C PHE A 172 -16.87 -1.56 4.56
N HIS A 173 -16.36 -2.32 5.52
CA HIS A 173 -16.47 -2.03 6.95
C HIS A 173 -15.12 -1.95 7.67
N MET A 174 -14.04 -1.68 6.94
CA MET A 174 -12.67 -1.66 7.48
C MET A 174 -12.28 -0.32 8.11
N GLY A 175 -12.96 0.77 7.76
CA GLY A 175 -12.67 2.12 8.24
C GLY A 175 -12.86 2.30 9.74
N LEU A 176 -12.09 3.22 10.32
CA LEU A 176 -12.31 3.75 11.68
C LEU A 176 -13.48 4.75 11.71
N LEU A 177 -13.76 5.32 10.56
CA LEU A 177 -14.91 6.19 10.27
C LEU A 177 -15.83 5.48 9.29
N ARG A 178 -17.13 5.67 9.43
CA ARG A 178 -18.11 5.26 8.42
C ARG A 178 -17.94 6.08 7.14
N GLU A 179 -18.61 5.67 6.08
CA GLU A 179 -18.58 6.39 4.79
C GLU A 179 -18.96 7.87 4.92
N ASP A 180 -19.92 8.18 5.81
CA ASP A 180 -20.38 9.54 6.10
C ASP A 180 -19.47 10.34 7.06
N GLY A 181 -18.37 9.76 7.50
CA GLY A 181 -17.43 10.37 8.45
C GLY A 181 -17.81 10.17 9.92
N THR A 182 -18.89 9.44 10.24
CA THR A 182 -19.27 9.13 11.62
C THR A 182 -18.23 8.21 12.27
N PRO A 183 -17.69 8.57 13.46
CA PRO A 183 -16.72 7.74 14.18
C PRO A 183 -17.31 6.39 14.61
N LYS A 184 -16.51 5.33 14.49
CA LYS A 184 -16.79 4.03 15.09
C LYS A 184 -16.10 3.89 16.44
N LEU A 185 -16.51 2.90 17.24
CA LEU A 185 -15.89 2.60 18.54
C LEU A 185 -14.38 2.36 18.44
N ALA A 186 -13.93 1.78 17.33
CA ALA A 186 -12.53 1.50 17.06
C ALA A 186 -11.66 2.77 16.97
N LEU A 187 -12.23 3.93 16.60
CA LEU A 187 -11.48 5.19 16.49
C LEU A 187 -10.85 5.61 17.83
N GLU A 188 -11.60 5.52 18.94
CA GLU A 188 -11.08 5.84 20.26
C GLU A 188 -9.97 4.87 20.70
N ARG A 189 -10.09 3.59 20.33
CA ARG A 189 -9.07 2.60 20.61
C ARG A 189 -7.80 2.89 19.83
N PHE A 190 -7.95 3.18 18.53
CA PHE A 190 -6.83 3.54 17.67
C PHE A 190 -6.08 4.78 18.19
N ALA A 191 -6.77 5.83 18.60
CA ALA A 191 -6.17 7.04 19.14
C ALA A 191 -5.27 6.81 20.37
N ARG A 192 -5.46 5.70 21.10
CA ARG A 192 -4.62 5.33 22.25
C ARG A 192 -3.30 4.67 21.85
N HIS A 193 -3.18 4.25 20.59
CA HIS A 193 -2.03 3.53 20.03
C HIS A 193 -1.28 4.34 18.98
N THR A 194 -1.62 5.62 18.78
CA THR A 194 -0.82 6.53 17.98
C THR A 194 0.31 7.12 18.84
N PRO A 195 1.48 7.38 18.26
CA PRO A 195 1.84 7.24 16.84
C PRO A 195 2.37 5.85 16.43
N GLU A 196 2.33 4.83 17.28
CA GLU A 196 2.84 3.48 16.99
C GLU A 196 2.08 2.83 15.82
N LEU A 197 0.75 3.04 15.77
CA LEU A 197 -0.06 2.68 14.62
C LEU A 197 -0.19 3.87 13.68
N GLY A 198 0.22 3.67 12.44
CA GLY A 198 -0.10 4.54 11.31
C GLY A 198 -1.42 4.13 10.65
N ILE A 199 -1.77 4.84 9.59
CA ILE A 199 -2.97 4.58 8.78
C ILE A 199 -2.56 4.20 7.35
N CYS A 200 -3.24 3.22 6.76
CA CYS A 200 -3.31 3.02 5.33
C CYS A 200 -4.62 3.62 4.82
N GLN A 201 -4.53 4.65 3.99
CA GLN A 201 -5.68 5.27 3.33
C GLN A 201 -5.36 5.57 1.88
N TRP A 202 -6.09 4.95 0.97
CA TRP A 202 -6.07 5.31 -0.44
C TRP A 202 -6.97 6.51 -0.69
N PHE A 203 -6.45 7.46 -1.43
CA PHE A 203 -7.24 8.56 -1.99
C PHE A 203 -7.47 8.24 -3.47
N HIS A 204 -8.71 8.03 -3.83
CA HIS A 204 -9.08 7.85 -5.24
C HIS A 204 -8.81 9.14 -6.02
N TYR A 205 -8.70 9.02 -7.34
CA TYR A 205 -8.49 10.17 -8.18
C TYR A 205 -9.55 11.26 -7.92
N GLU A 206 -9.08 12.47 -7.56
CA GLU A 206 -9.91 13.61 -7.14
C GLU A 206 -10.82 13.34 -5.92
N ASP A 207 -10.39 12.50 -4.98
CA ASP A 207 -11.17 12.19 -3.78
C ASP A 207 -11.57 13.47 -3.01
N PRO A 208 -12.86 13.77 -2.90
CA PRO A 208 -13.34 14.99 -2.25
C PRO A 208 -13.11 14.98 -0.73
N ARG A 209 -12.75 13.83 -0.15
CA ARG A 209 -12.53 13.67 1.29
C ARG A 209 -11.10 13.95 1.72
N LEU A 210 -10.18 14.31 0.80
CA LEU A 210 -8.75 14.48 1.11
C LEU A 210 -8.52 15.42 2.29
N GLU A 211 -9.10 16.64 2.25
CA GLU A 211 -8.90 17.64 3.31
C GLU A 211 -9.53 17.20 4.64
N GLN A 212 -10.70 16.57 4.59
CA GLN A 212 -11.33 16.02 5.77
C GLN A 212 -10.52 14.86 6.38
N ALA A 213 -9.95 14.00 5.53
CA ALA A 213 -9.07 12.93 5.98
C ALA A 213 -7.83 13.48 6.67
N VAL A 214 -7.18 14.50 6.09
CA VAL A 214 -6.02 15.18 6.70
C VAL A 214 -6.38 15.76 8.07
N ALA A 215 -7.54 16.38 8.20
CA ALA A 215 -7.99 16.92 9.49
C ALA A 215 -8.18 15.81 10.55
N TRP A 216 -8.74 14.66 10.18
CA TRP A 216 -8.86 13.50 11.06
C TRP A 216 -7.51 12.89 11.43
N LEU A 217 -6.60 12.71 10.45
CA LEU A 217 -5.26 12.18 10.71
C LEU A 217 -4.48 13.05 11.70
N LYS A 218 -4.55 14.38 11.55
CA LYS A 218 -3.94 15.34 12.49
C LYS A 218 -4.57 15.26 13.88
N ARG A 219 -5.90 15.22 13.95
CA ARG A 219 -6.64 15.08 15.22
C ARG A 219 -6.30 13.80 15.97
N LEU A 220 -6.06 12.71 15.26
CA LEU A 220 -5.67 11.42 15.83
C LEU A 220 -4.19 11.34 16.23
N GLY A 221 -3.38 12.34 15.86
CA GLY A 221 -1.93 12.30 16.09
C GLY A 221 -1.19 11.28 15.22
N VAL A 222 -1.77 10.90 14.08
CA VAL A 222 -1.13 9.98 13.14
C VAL A 222 0.15 10.61 12.62
N ARG A 223 1.24 9.86 12.64
CA ARG A 223 2.52 10.25 12.08
C ARG A 223 2.80 9.55 10.76
N HIS A 224 2.56 8.26 10.71
CA HIS A 224 2.87 7.42 9.57
C HIS A 224 1.63 7.14 8.75
N LEU A 225 1.69 7.48 7.47
CA LEU A 225 0.60 7.26 6.52
C LEU A 225 1.10 6.42 5.35
N ARG A 226 0.33 5.41 4.97
CA ARG A 226 0.52 4.75 3.68
C ARG A 226 -0.61 5.12 2.74
N THR A 227 -0.25 5.55 1.53
CA THR A 227 -1.19 5.84 0.44
C THR A 227 -0.61 5.38 -0.88
N GLY A 228 -1.31 5.64 -1.99
CA GLY A 228 -0.86 5.26 -3.32
C GLY A 228 -0.82 6.42 -4.30
N LEU A 229 0.12 6.33 -5.25
CA LEU A 229 0.09 7.05 -6.52
C LEU A 229 0.00 5.99 -7.62
N SER A 230 -1.19 5.84 -8.19
CA SER A 230 -1.47 4.82 -9.21
C SER A 230 -0.84 5.21 -10.54
N TRP A 231 -0.02 4.31 -11.10
CA TRP A 231 0.52 4.51 -12.45
C TRP A 231 -0.61 4.55 -13.49
N ALA A 232 -1.64 3.74 -13.34
CA ALA A 232 -2.81 3.78 -14.20
C ALA A 232 -3.52 5.14 -14.17
N ASP A 233 -3.62 5.76 -12.97
CA ASP A 233 -4.24 7.07 -12.82
C ASP A 233 -3.39 8.21 -13.39
N SER A 234 -2.07 8.03 -13.56
CA SER A 234 -1.20 9.07 -14.14
C SER A 234 -1.56 9.46 -15.58
N PHE A 235 -2.35 8.64 -16.25
CA PHE A 235 -2.87 8.89 -17.59
C PHE A 235 -4.25 9.57 -17.62
N ARG A 236 -4.83 9.87 -16.45
CA ARG A 236 -6.08 10.63 -16.36
C ARG A 236 -5.84 12.13 -16.62
N PRO A 237 -6.84 12.86 -17.09
CA PRO A 237 -6.74 14.31 -17.21
C PRO A 237 -6.31 14.95 -15.88
N ASN A 238 -5.35 15.88 -15.90
CA ASN A 238 -4.84 16.59 -14.71
C ASN A 238 -4.26 15.68 -13.59
N ALA A 239 -3.85 14.47 -13.91
CA ALA A 239 -3.35 13.50 -12.93
C ALA A 239 -2.21 14.06 -12.06
N LEU A 240 -1.22 14.74 -12.67
CA LEU A 240 -0.11 15.32 -11.92
C LEU A 240 -0.58 16.42 -10.96
N SER A 241 -1.54 17.25 -11.36
CA SER A 241 -2.11 18.28 -10.47
C SER A 241 -2.85 17.65 -9.29
N TRP A 242 -3.51 16.50 -9.50
CA TRP A 242 -4.11 15.73 -8.41
C TRP A 242 -3.05 15.15 -7.48
N PHE A 243 -1.99 14.56 -8.02
CA PHE A 243 -0.89 14.02 -7.20
C PHE A 243 -0.19 15.12 -6.42
N ASP A 244 0.03 16.31 -7.02
CA ASP A 244 0.59 17.48 -6.33
C ASP A 244 -0.28 17.88 -5.14
N ARG A 245 -1.59 18.06 -5.36
CA ARG A 245 -2.54 18.41 -4.30
C ARG A 245 -2.56 17.36 -3.19
N GLN A 246 -2.57 16.06 -3.54
CA GLN A 246 -2.52 14.99 -2.56
C GLN A 246 -1.23 15.05 -1.74
N MET A 247 -0.07 15.14 -2.38
CA MET A 247 1.21 15.13 -1.67
C MET A 247 1.45 16.42 -0.87
N GLU A 248 0.96 17.56 -1.32
CA GLU A 248 0.99 18.81 -0.57
C GLU A 248 0.11 18.73 0.68
N ALA A 249 -1.11 18.22 0.57
CA ALA A 249 -2.01 18.03 1.71
C ALA A 249 -1.44 17.08 2.76
N LEU A 250 -0.62 16.10 2.35
CA LEU A 250 0.01 15.09 3.20
C LEU A 250 1.43 15.47 3.67
N ALA A 251 1.91 16.70 3.42
CA ALA A 251 3.29 17.10 3.69
C ALA A 251 3.73 16.99 5.17
N ASP A 252 2.78 17.06 6.11
CA ASP A 252 3.05 16.97 7.55
C ASP A 252 3.20 15.53 8.06
N PHE A 253 3.00 14.52 7.21
CA PHE A 253 3.09 13.11 7.57
C PHE A 253 4.34 12.45 7.00
N ASP A 254 4.80 11.39 7.66
CA ASP A 254 5.78 10.45 7.11
C ASP A 254 5.04 9.48 6.19
N VAL A 255 5.14 9.69 4.87
CA VAL A 255 4.30 8.99 3.89
C VAL A 255 5.05 7.87 3.20
N THR A 256 4.59 6.62 3.39
CA THR A 256 4.94 5.49 2.54
C THR A 256 4.06 5.53 1.29
N VAL A 257 4.64 5.83 0.14
CA VAL A 257 3.91 5.90 -1.13
C VAL A 257 4.02 4.59 -1.88
N THR A 258 2.87 3.99 -2.19
CA THR A 258 2.80 2.78 -3.03
C THR A 258 2.65 3.17 -4.49
N PHE A 259 3.57 2.71 -5.34
CA PHE A 259 3.49 2.80 -6.79
C PHE A 259 2.97 1.47 -7.33
N CYS A 260 1.87 1.48 -8.05
CA CYS A 260 1.27 0.25 -8.57
C CYS A 260 0.27 0.53 -9.70
N PHE A 261 -0.28 -0.55 -10.24
CA PHE A 261 -1.32 -0.62 -11.26
C PHE A 261 -0.86 -0.19 -12.65
N THR A 262 -0.83 -1.18 -13.54
CA THR A 262 -0.47 -0.98 -14.94
C THR A 262 -1.62 -0.28 -15.67
N PRO A 263 -1.35 0.80 -16.44
CA PRO A 263 -2.33 1.33 -17.38
C PRO A 263 -2.76 0.24 -18.38
N GLU A 264 -4.06 0.12 -18.64
CA GLU A 264 -4.61 -0.97 -19.47
C GLU A 264 -3.95 -1.09 -20.85
N HIS A 265 -3.68 0.06 -21.48
CA HIS A 265 -3.06 0.13 -22.80
C HIS A 265 -1.57 -0.26 -22.80
N LEU A 266 -0.90 -0.25 -21.64
CA LEU A 266 0.51 -0.66 -21.48
C LEU A 266 0.63 -2.10 -20.95
N GLY A 267 -0.46 -2.71 -20.51
CA GLY A 267 -0.47 -4.08 -20.01
C GLY A 267 -0.39 -5.13 -21.13
N LEU A 268 0.11 -6.31 -20.79
CA LEU A 268 -0.01 -7.50 -21.66
C LEU A 268 -1.47 -7.87 -21.88
N MET A 269 -2.31 -7.63 -20.86
CA MET A 269 -3.76 -7.76 -20.92
C MET A 269 -4.39 -6.42 -20.53
N PRO A 270 -5.62 -6.10 -21.00
CA PRO A 270 -6.25 -4.80 -20.79
C PRO A 270 -6.89 -4.70 -19.40
N HIS A 271 -6.10 -4.80 -18.35
CA HIS A 271 -6.51 -4.57 -16.97
C HIS A 271 -5.31 -4.18 -16.09
N HIS A 272 -5.55 -3.41 -15.04
CA HIS A 272 -4.53 -2.78 -14.20
C HIS A 272 -3.66 -3.74 -13.38
N THR A 273 -4.04 -5.01 -13.25
CA THR A 273 -3.23 -6.04 -12.55
C THR A 273 -2.34 -6.84 -13.49
N SER A 274 -2.36 -6.52 -14.79
CA SER A 274 -1.52 -7.15 -15.80
C SER A 274 -0.06 -6.73 -15.67
N ALA A 275 0.86 -7.63 -15.96
CA ALA A 275 2.25 -7.23 -16.19
C ALA A 275 2.33 -6.23 -17.35
N PRO A 276 3.16 -5.18 -17.28
CA PRO A 276 3.38 -4.27 -18.41
C PRO A 276 4.16 -4.95 -19.53
N ARG A 277 3.96 -4.47 -20.77
CA ARG A 277 4.76 -4.89 -21.91
C ARG A 277 6.22 -4.45 -21.79
N GLU A 278 6.41 -3.22 -21.32
CA GLU A 278 7.69 -2.54 -21.12
C GLU A 278 7.84 -2.19 -19.64
N PRO A 279 8.50 -3.03 -18.83
CA PRO A 279 8.66 -2.79 -17.39
C PRO A 279 9.48 -1.53 -17.07
N GLU A 280 10.30 -1.06 -18.00
CA GLU A 280 11.06 0.19 -17.92
C GLU A 280 10.15 1.41 -17.75
N LEU A 281 8.95 1.39 -18.32
CA LEU A 281 7.97 2.49 -18.18
C LEU A 281 7.47 2.63 -16.74
N PHE A 282 7.28 1.51 -16.04
CA PHE A 282 6.96 1.54 -14.61
C PHE A 282 8.12 2.12 -13.79
N ALA A 283 9.36 1.71 -14.11
CA ALA A 283 10.54 2.24 -13.45
C ALA A 283 10.70 3.76 -13.67
N GLN A 284 10.43 4.23 -14.89
CA GLN A 284 10.42 5.67 -15.21
C GLN A 284 9.34 6.42 -14.43
N PHE A 285 8.13 5.87 -14.32
CA PHE A 285 7.07 6.47 -13.50
C PHE A 285 7.52 6.58 -12.04
N CYS A 286 8.07 5.52 -11.44
CA CYS A 286 8.57 5.55 -10.07
C CYS A 286 9.66 6.62 -9.87
N ALA A 287 10.62 6.70 -10.80
CA ALA A 287 11.68 7.70 -10.78
C ALA A 287 11.12 9.13 -10.84
N GLN A 288 10.17 9.38 -11.75
CA GLN A 288 9.53 10.70 -11.88
C GLN A 288 8.80 11.12 -10.60
N MET A 289 8.05 10.21 -9.98
CA MET A 289 7.34 10.51 -8.74
C MET A 289 8.31 10.77 -7.59
N VAL A 290 9.41 10.02 -7.50
CA VAL A 290 10.45 10.25 -6.48
C VAL A 290 11.18 11.58 -6.73
N ALA A 291 11.57 11.87 -7.96
CA ALA A 291 12.20 13.15 -8.31
C ALA A 291 11.30 14.35 -7.95
N ARG A 292 9.97 14.19 -8.09
CA ARG A 292 9.00 15.24 -7.81
C ARG A 292 8.72 15.44 -6.33
N TYR A 293 8.55 14.34 -5.56
CA TYR A 293 8.03 14.39 -4.19
C TYR A 293 9.04 13.99 -3.11
N ALA A 294 10.15 13.41 -3.48
CA ALA A 294 11.23 13.02 -2.57
C ALA A 294 12.61 13.20 -3.23
N PRO A 295 12.94 14.39 -3.73
CA PRO A 295 14.22 14.60 -4.40
C PRO A 295 15.38 14.31 -3.45
N GLY A 296 16.42 13.64 -3.94
CA GLY A 296 17.67 13.43 -3.20
C GLY A 296 18.36 14.75 -2.89
N ARG A 297 19.10 14.82 -1.77
CA ARG A 297 19.87 16.01 -1.41
C ARG A 297 20.94 16.27 -2.48
N GLY A 298 20.83 17.39 -3.18
CA GLY A 298 21.74 17.81 -4.26
C GLY A 298 21.13 17.81 -5.66
N VAL A 299 19.91 17.30 -5.80
CA VAL A 299 19.16 17.41 -7.07
C VAL A 299 18.27 18.66 -6.98
N THR A 300 18.70 19.75 -7.62
CA THR A 300 17.80 20.90 -7.84
C THR A 300 16.71 20.45 -8.80
N ALA A 301 15.46 20.57 -8.38
CA ALA A 301 14.27 20.24 -9.16
C ALA A 301 14.19 21.13 -10.43
N THR A 302 14.86 20.72 -11.50
CA THR A 302 14.79 21.35 -12.82
C THR A 302 14.75 20.27 -13.90
N ARG A 303 13.69 19.46 -13.91
CA ARG A 303 13.28 18.76 -15.12
C ARG A 303 11.80 19.06 -15.36
N PRO A 304 11.46 19.68 -16.51
CA PRO A 304 10.07 19.80 -16.90
C PRO A 304 9.49 18.39 -17.08
N ALA A 305 8.26 18.21 -16.59
CA ALA A 305 7.50 17.00 -16.86
C ALA A 305 7.44 16.82 -18.39
N THR A 306 8.03 15.74 -18.90
CA THR A 306 7.73 15.28 -20.23
C THR A 306 6.30 14.79 -20.21
N GLU A 307 5.35 15.56 -20.73
CA GLU A 307 4.03 15.07 -21.05
C GLU A 307 4.21 13.82 -21.93
N TYR A 308 3.60 12.72 -21.52
CA TYR A 308 3.49 11.56 -22.39
C TYR A 308 2.68 12.01 -23.61
N ALA A 309 3.36 12.19 -24.75
CA ALA A 309 2.69 12.40 -26.02
C ALA A 309 1.86 11.16 -26.33
N ALA A 310 0.60 11.39 -26.65
CA ALA A 310 -0.42 10.40 -26.98
C ALA A 310 -0.02 9.55 -28.20
#